data_25ccbf8774b32148f32c06ba706b6403
#
_entry.id   25ccbf8774b32148f32c06ba706b6403
#
_cell.length_a   1.000
_cell.length_b   1.000
_cell.length_c   1.000
_cell.angle_alpha   90.00
_cell.angle_beta   90.00
_cell.angle_gamma   90.00
#
_symmetry.space_group_name_H-M   'P 1'
#
loop_
_entity.id
_entity.type
_entity.pdbx_description
1 polymer ?
#
loop_
_entity_poly.entity_id
_entity_poly.type
_entity_poly.pdbx_seq_one_letter_code
_entity_poly.pdbx_strand_id
1 'polypeptide(L)'
;DYPAIRGFDYMNYNPLYGWDDQTTERIIEWGTERNGIPTVCWHINVPKNFANYELGDAVDWQKCTYKPDETDFDTSKAIVEGTKEYEYVMLTIKTLAEEPKKVQDAGVPIIFRPYHEAEGNTNTNGSGSWFWWGKSGAEVYKKLWKQLYTTLTEEYGIHNLIWEYNSYDYSTSPQWYP
;
A
#
# COMPACT_ATOMS: atom_id res chain seq x y z
N ASP A 1 -9.83 28.73 -8.55
CA ASP A 1 -10.15 27.40 -9.12
C ASP A 1 -9.25 26.36 -8.46
N TYR A 2 -9.84 25.25 -8.05
CA TYR A 2 -9.13 24.10 -7.49
C TYR A 2 -9.01 22.99 -8.54
N PRO A 3 -7.96 22.15 -8.50
CA PRO A 3 -7.90 20.98 -9.38
C PRO A 3 -9.07 20.01 -9.10
N ALA A 4 -9.54 19.32 -10.13
CA ALA A 4 -10.61 18.33 -9.95
C ALA A 4 -10.14 17.10 -9.16
N ILE A 5 -8.86 16.71 -9.33
CA ILE A 5 -8.24 15.55 -8.68
C ILE A 5 -7.12 16.02 -7.77
N ARG A 6 -7.02 15.45 -6.58
CA ARG A 6 -5.92 15.70 -5.64
C ARG A 6 -5.32 14.38 -5.17
N GLY A 7 -3.98 14.30 -5.17
CA GLY A 7 -3.22 13.17 -4.67
C GLY A 7 -2.97 13.24 -3.17
N PHE A 8 -3.04 12.07 -2.54
CA PHE A 8 -2.76 11.84 -1.12
C PHE A 8 -1.94 10.57 -0.95
N ASP A 9 -1.37 10.35 0.23
CA ASP A 9 -0.61 9.16 0.57
C ASP A 9 -0.96 8.69 1.98
N TYR A 10 -1.27 7.41 2.14
CA TYR A 10 -1.54 6.79 3.43
C TYR A 10 -0.28 6.30 4.15
N MET A 11 0.90 6.70 3.73
CA MET A 11 2.19 6.22 4.24
C MET A 11 2.30 6.25 5.77
N ASN A 12 1.73 7.27 6.42
CA ASN A 12 1.87 7.46 7.86
C ASN A 12 0.91 6.60 8.71
N TYR A 13 -0.13 6.02 8.08
CA TYR A 13 -1.04 5.10 8.75
C TYR A 13 -0.48 3.67 8.69
N ASN A 14 0.38 3.33 9.64
CA ASN A 14 1.09 2.06 9.69
C ASN A 14 1.28 1.58 11.14
N PRO A 15 1.53 0.26 11.36
CA PRO A 15 1.69 -0.29 12.70
C PRO A 15 3.05 0.00 13.37
N LEU A 16 3.96 0.69 12.68
CA LEU A 16 5.33 0.92 13.17
C LEU A 16 5.43 2.19 14.02
N TYR A 17 5.27 3.35 13.39
CA TYR A 17 5.31 4.65 14.06
C TYR A 17 3.93 5.33 14.16
N GLY A 18 2.96 4.87 13.39
CA GLY A 18 1.56 5.26 13.46
C GLY A 18 1.32 6.76 13.65
N TRP A 19 1.40 7.54 12.60
CA TRP A 19 1.26 8.99 12.69
C TRP A 19 0.00 9.47 11.98
N ASP A 20 -0.96 9.97 12.74
CA ASP A 20 -2.11 10.67 12.17
C ASP A 20 -1.68 12.07 11.70
N ASP A 21 -1.50 12.21 10.40
CA ASP A 21 -1.17 13.47 9.73
C ASP A 21 -2.39 14.19 9.15
N GLN A 22 -3.59 13.76 9.52
CA GLN A 22 -4.89 14.28 9.05
C GLN A 22 -5.12 14.09 7.54
N THR A 23 -4.47 13.13 6.92
CA THR A 23 -4.68 12.85 5.49
C THR A 23 -6.11 12.40 5.22
N THR A 24 -6.67 11.56 6.08
CA THR A 24 -8.05 11.06 5.96
C THR A 24 -9.07 12.20 6.03
N GLU A 25 -8.91 13.13 6.96
CA GLU A 25 -9.78 14.31 7.10
C GLU A 25 -9.69 15.20 5.85
N ARG A 26 -8.49 15.41 5.31
CA ARG A 26 -8.31 16.18 4.07
C ARG A 26 -8.90 15.49 2.85
N ILE A 27 -8.90 14.15 2.79
CA ILE A 27 -9.57 13.37 1.74
C ILE A 27 -11.09 13.59 1.84
N ILE A 28 -11.66 13.51 3.04
CA ILE A 28 -13.07 13.72 3.29
C ILE A 28 -13.48 15.16 2.92
N GLU A 29 -12.74 16.16 3.41
CA GLU A 29 -12.97 17.58 3.03
C GLU A 29 -12.94 17.76 1.51
N TRP A 30 -11.95 17.15 0.84
CA TRP A 30 -11.80 17.28 -0.61
C TRP A 30 -13.00 16.72 -1.37
N GLY A 31 -13.53 15.57 -0.94
CA GLY A 31 -14.70 14.95 -1.57
C GLY A 31 -16.03 15.64 -1.21
N THR A 32 -16.22 16.03 0.04
CA THR A 32 -17.52 16.53 0.52
C THR A 32 -17.70 18.04 0.34
N GLU A 33 -16.66 18.82 0.64
CA GLU A 33 -16.79 20.30 0.64
C GLU A 33 -16.33 20.91 -0.69
N ARG A 34 -15.38 20.27 -1.38
CA ARG A 34 -14.82 20.77 -2.63
C ARG A 34 -15.33 20.06 -3.87
N ASN A 35 -16.15 19.03 -3.69
CA ASN A 35 -16.66 18.20 -4.77
C ASN A 35 -15.56 17.68 -5.70
N GLY A 36 -14.40 17.38 -5.11
CA GLY A 36 -13.22 16.90 -5.80
C GLY A 36 -13.07 15.38 -5.76
N ILE A 37 -12.19 14.83 -6.57
CA ILE A 37 -11.89 13.41 -6.65
C ILE A 37 -10.54 13.15 -5.93
N PRO A 38 -10.51 12.42 -4.81
CA PRO A 38 -9.25 12.03 -4.18
C PRO A 38 -8.64 10.83 -4.90
N THR A 39 -7.33 10.89 -5.17
CA THR A 39 -6.52 9.74 -5.53
C THR A 39 -5.49 9.49 -4.43
N VAL A 40 -5.34 8.24 -4.02
CA VAL A 40 -4.52 7.88 -2.86
C VAL A 40 -3.55 6.77 -3.22
N CYS A 41 -2.26 7.01 -3.06
CA CYS A 41 -1.25 5.97 -3.07
C CYS A 41 -0.94 5.51 -1.64
N TRP A 42 -0.11 4.48 -1.52
CA TRP A 42 0.28 3.94 -0.24
C TRP A 42 1.73 3.47 -0.26
N HIS A 43 2.63 4.27 0.31
CA HIS A 43 4.00 3.85 0.57
C HIS A 43 4.03 3.01 1.83
N ILE A 44 4.25 1.71 1.67
CA ILE A 44 4.16 0.74 2.76
C ILE A 44 5.54 0.56 3.37
N ASN A 45 5.73 1.11 4.56
CA ASN A 45 6.97 0.95 5.30
C ASN A 45 7.09 -0.42 5.96
N VAL A 46 8.30 -0.95 5.98
CA VAL A 46 8.73 -2.11 6.74
C VAL A 46 9.94 -1.74 7.62
N PRO A 47 10.20 -2.43 8.73
CA PRO A 47 11.44 -2.25 9.47
C PRO A 47 12.66 -2.54 8.61
N LYS A 48 13.71 -1.71 8.71
CA LYS A 48 15.00 -1.97 8.04
C LYS A 48 15.64 -3.27 8.54
N ASN A 49 15.53 -3.55 9.83
CA ASN A 49 15.97 -4.79 10.45
C ASN A 49 14.74 -5.65 10.80
N PHE A 50 14.12 -6.23 9.79
CA PHE A 50 12.90 -7.02 9.96
C PHE A 50 13.16 -8.33 10.70
N ALA A 51 14.33 -8.94 10.54
CA ALA A 51 14.70 -10.18 11.22
C ALA A 51 14.58 -10.06 12.75
N ASN A 52 14.94 -8.91 13.33
CA ASN A 52 14.88 -8.65 14.77
C ASN A 52 13.62 -7.86 15.21
N TYR A 53 12.72 -7.59 14.31
CA TYR A 53 11.44 -6.95 14.62
C TYR A 53 10.46 -7.96 15.23
N GLU A 54 9.80 -7.59 16.30
CA GLU A 54 8.66 -8.37 16.83
C GLU A 54 7.34 -7.73 16.38
N LEU A 55 6.40 -8.58 15.96
CA LEU A 55 5.11 -8.10 15.43
C LEU A 55 4.36 -7.26 16.47
N GLY A 56 4.03 -6.03 16.08
CA GLY A 56 3.33 -5.08 16.93
C GLY A 56 4.22 -4.11 17.69
N ASP A 57 5.54 -4.26 17.60
CA ASP A 57 6.46 -3.29 18.19
C ASP A 57 6.43 -1.96 17.44
N ALA A 58 6.52 -0.87 18.19
CA ALA A 58 6.74 0.44 17.61
C ALA A 58 8.20 0.58 17.11
N VAL A 59 8.35 1.13 15.91
CA VAL A 59 9.66 1.36 15.29
C VAL A 59 9.77 2.82 14.85
N ASP A 60 10.85 3.49 15.23
CA ASP A 60 11.12 4.85 14.79
C ASP A 60 11.11 4.95 13.26
N TRP A 61 10.49 6.01 12.72
CA TRP A 61 10.34 6.20 11.27
C TRP A 61 11.68 6.18 10.51
N GLN A 62 12.77 6.63 11.13
CA GLN A 62 14.12 6.58 10.54
C GLN A 62 14.66 5.16 10.37
N LYS A 63 14.10 4.20 11.11
CA LYS A 63 14.41 2.77 11.04
C LYS A 63 13.44 2.00 10.16
N CYS A 64 12.57 2.71 9.45
CA CYS A 64 11.59 2.16 8.51
C CYS A 64 11.98 2.52 7.08
N THR A 65 11.52 1.75 6.12
CA THR A 65 11.74 1.99 4.70
C THR A 65 10.70 1.28 3.84
N TYR A 66 10.49 1.75 2.63
CA TYR A 66 9.78 1.05 1.57
C TYR A 66 10.73 0.56 0.46
N LYS A 67 12.04 0.84 0.59
CA LYS A 67 13.05 0.49 -0.42
C LYS A 67 13.58 -0.93 -0.19
N PRO A 68 13.64 -1.77 -1.22
CA PRO A 68 14.00 -3.17 -1.08
C PRO A 68 15.45 -3.41 -0.64
N ASP A 69 16.36 -2.48 -0.94
CA ASP A 69 17.79 -2.63 -0.63
C ASP A 69 18.17 -2.07 0.76
N GLU A 70 17.19 -1.50 1.48
CA GLU A 70 17.38 -0.96 2.83
C GLU A 70 16.78 -1.86 3.93
N THR A 71 16.25 -3.02 3.58
CA THR A 71 15.57 -3.93 4.52
C THR A 71 15.93 -5.38 4.23
N ASP A 72 15.86 -6.22 5.25
CA ASP A 72 15.91 -7.68 5.14
C ASP A 72 14.52 -8.34 5.08
N PHE A 73 13.47 -7.56 4.84
CA PHE A 73 12.12 -8.06 4.62
C PHE A 73 12.04 -8.91 3.34
N ASP A 74 11.65 -10.17 3.50
CA ASP A 74 11.53 -11.11 2.37
C ASP A 74 10.14 -11.04 1.74
N THR A 75 10.01 -10.28 0.66
CA THR A 75 8.74 -10.12 -0.06
C THR A 75 8.13 -11.45 -0.52
N SER A 76 8.94 -12.47 -0.82
CA SER A 76 8.42 -13.77 -1.26
C SER A 76 7.63 -14.49 -0.17
N LYS A 77 7.93 -14.21 1.09
CA LYS A 77 7.21 -14.77 2.26
C LYS A 77 5.95 -14.00 2.60
N ALA A 78 5.82 -12.75 2.15
CA ALA A 78 4.66 -11.92 2.45
C ALA A 78 3.32 -12.48 1.94
N ILE A 79 3.36 -13.45 1.02
CA ILE A 79 2.21 -14.16 0.46
C ILE A 79 2.08 -15.60 0.98
N VAL A 80 2.88 -15.99 1.96
CA VAL A 80 2.91 -17.34 2.53
C VAL A 80 2.36 -17.29 3.96
N GLU A 81 1.13 -17.76 4.13
CA GLU A 81 0.44 -17.77 5.42
C GLU A 81 1.29 -18.44 6.51
N GLY A 82 1.28 -17.86 7.70
CA GLY A 82 2.05 -18.33 8.86
C GLY A 82 3.51 -17.87 8.90
N THR A 83 3.99 -17.14 7.89
CA THR A 83 5.28 -16.45 7.96
C THR A 83 5.15 -15.11 8.67
N LYS A 84 6.22 -14.63 9.27
CA LYS A 84 6.26 -13.33 9.94
C LYS A 84 5.98 -12.17 8.97
N GLU A 85 6.47 -12.29 7.73
CA GLU A 85 6.25 -11.33 6.67
C GLU A 85 4.76 -11.25 6.26
N TYR A 86 4.10 -12.40 6.16
CA TYR A 86 2.65 -12.46 5.90
C TYR A 86 1.86 -11.78 7.03
N GLU A 87 2.14 -12.15 8.28
CA GLU A 87 1.47 -11.59 9.46
C GLU A 87 1.69 -10.07 9.56
N TYR A 88 2.90 -9.59 9.21
CA TYR A 88 3.18 -8.17 9.15
C TYR A 88 2.35 -7.46 8.08
N VAL A 89 2.24 -8.03 6.87
CA VAL A 89 1.41 -7.44 5.80
C VAL A 89 -0.05 -7.40 6.22
N MET A 90 -0.57 -8.47 6.83
CA MET A 90 -1.95 -8.48 7.33
C MET A 90 -2.19 -7.46 8.43
N LEU A 91 -1.24 -7.29 9.36
CA LEU A 91 -1.28 -6.24 10.39
C LEU A 91 -1.29 -4.83 9.76
N THR A 92 -0.49 -4.61 8.73
CA THR A 92 -0.42 -3.35 8.01
C THR A 92 -1.71 -3.04 7.26
N ILE A 93 -2.30 -4.04 6.60
CA ILE A 93 -3.62 -3.91 5.92
C ILE A 93 -4.72 -3.60 6.96
N LYS A 94 -4.72 -4.28 8.09
CA LYS A 94 -5.67 -4.02 9.19
C LYS A 94 -5.58 -2.57 9.68
N THR A 95 -4.37 -2.08 9.89
CA THR A 95 -4.15 -0.69 10.31
C THR A 95 -4.65 0.30 9.26
N LEU A 96 -4.34 0.03 7.98
CA LEU A 96 -4.82 0.87 6.88
C LEU A 96 -6.35 0.90 6.77
N ALA A 97 -7.02 -0.23 6.95
CA ALA A 97 -8.45 -0.40 6.68
C ALA A 97 -9.33 0.62 7.45
N GLU A 98 -8.86 1.07 8.62
CA GLU A 98 -9.55 2.08 9.41
C GLU A 98 -9.74 3.41 8.66
N GLU A 99 -8.79 3.77 7.80
CA GLU A 99 -8.78 5.06 7.13
C GLU A 99 -9.75 5.13 5.93
N PRO A 100 -9.69 4.24 4.94
CA PRO A 100 -10.70 4.24 3.88
C PRO A 100 -12.10 3.93 4.41
N LYS A 101 -12.24 3.26 5.57
CA LYS A 101 -13.54 3.06 6.23
C LYS A 101 -14.16 4.39 6.67
N LYS A 102 -13.39 5.29 7.29
CA LYS A 102 -13.86 6.63 7.65
C LYS A 102 -14.30 7.42 6.41
N VAL A 103 -13.55 7.33 5.32
CA VAL A 103 -13.87 7.97 4.04
C VAL A 103 -15.14 7.38 3.42
N GLN A 104 -15.32 6.05 3.51
CA GLN A 104 -16.53 5.36 3.08
C GLN A 104 -17.76 5.84 3.87
N ASP A 105 -17.63 5.94 5.19
CA ASP A 105 -18.72 6.40 6.06
C ASP A 105 -19.12 7.87 5.77
N ALA A 106 -18.18 8.66 5.24
CA ALA A 106 -18.45 10.01 4.71
C ALA A 106 -19.03 10.03 3.28
N GLY A 107 -19.20 8.88 2.64
CA GLY A 107 -19.76 8.76 1.29
C GLY A 107 -18.81 9.18 0.16
N VAL A 108 -17.51 9.23 0.39
CA VAL A 108 -16.50 9.67 -0.59
C VAL A 108 -15.83 8.48 -1.26
N PRO A 109 -15.86 8.37 -2.60
CA PRO A 109 -15.07 7.38 -3.32
C PRO A 109 -13.61 7.82 -3.41
N ILE A 110 -12.69 6.83 -3.46
CA ILE A 110 -11.25 7.03 -3.58
C ILE A 110 -10.74 6.31 -4.81
N ILE A 111 -9.95 6.95 -5.67
CA ILE A 111 -9.09 6.26 -6.62
C ILE A 111 -7.88 5.76 -5.84
N PHE A 112 -7.84 4.46 -5.56
CA PHE A 112 -6.81 3.86 -4.72
C PHE A 112 -5.75 3.18 -5.57
N ARG A 113 -4.51 3.61 -5.41
CA ARG A 113 -3.33 3.21 -6.18
C ARG A 113 -2.29 2.54 -5.27
N PRO A 114 -2.61 1.36 -4.69
CA PRO A 114 -1.66 0.62 -3.86
C PRO A 114 -0.57 -0.04 -4.69
N TYR A 115 0.53 -0.43 -4.04
CA TYR A 115 1.61 -1.19 -4.67
C TYR A 115 2.07 -0.59 -6.01
N HIS A 116 2.04 0.74 -6.11
CA HIS A 116 2.38 1.48 -7.31
C HIS A 116 3.83 1.23 -7.73
N GLU A 117 4.10 1.38 -9.03
CA GLU A 117 5.46 1.33 -9.60
C GLU A 117 6.23 0.01 -9.30
N ALA A 118 5.51 -1.12 -9.14
CA ALA A 118 6.11 -2.39 -8.73
C ALA A 118 7.14 -2.92 -9.72
N GLU A 119 6.93 -2.67 -11.02
CA GLU A 119 7.83 -3.13 -12.09
C GLU A 119 9.19 -2.43 -12.10
N GLY A 120 9.31 -1.24 -11.48
CA GLY A 120 10.55 -0.50 -11.37
C GLY A 120 11.24 -0.31 -12.74
N ASN A 121 12.45 -0.84 -12.88
CA ASN A 121 13.25 -0.78 -14.12
C ASN A 121 13.07 -2.02 -15.01
N THR A 122 11.83 -2.50 -15.23
CA THR A 122 11.46 -3.39 -16.33
C THR A 122 11.77 -4.87 -16.26
N ASN A 123 11.94 -5.45 -15.08
CA ASN A 123 12.18 -6.88 -14.98
C ASN A 123 11.01 -7.60 -14.28
N THR A 124 10.55 -8.72 -14.85
CA THR A 124 9.48 -9.53 -14.25
C THR A 124 9.92 -10.34 -13.02
N ASN A 125 11.24 -10.46 -12.80
CA ASN A 125 11.82 -11.15 -11.65
C ASN A 125 12.06 -10.24 -10.42
N GLY A 126 11.75 -8.94 -10.51
CA GLY A 126 11.90 -7.98 -9.42
C GLY A 126 13.29 -7.36 -9.27
N SER A 127 14.28 -7.71 -10.10
CA SER A 127 15.66 -7.21 -9.96
C SER A 127 15.79 -5.70 -10.18
N GLY A 128 14.83 -5.07 -10.85
CA GLY A 128 14.78 -3.62 -11.08
C GLY A 128 13.83 -2.88 -10.16
N SER A 129 13.23 -3.52 -9.18
CA SER A 129 12.22 -2.92 -8.32
C SER A 129 12.78 -1.81 -7.43
N TRP A 130 12.02 -0.71 -7.28
CA TRP A 130 12.32 0.40 -6.38
C TRP A 130 11.66 0.26 -5.02
N PHE A 131 10.67 -0.62 -4.94
CA PHE A 131 9.87 -0.86 -3.75
C PHE A 131 9.89 -2.35 -3.39
N TRP A 132 9.81 -2.64 -2.09
CA TRP A 132 9.86 -4.03 -1.62
C TRP A 132 8.74 -4.89 -2.23
N TRP A 133 7.57 -4.35 -2.51
CA TRP A 133 6.43 -5.10 -3.07
C TRP A 133 6.64 -5.59 -4.50
N GLY A 134 7.62 -5.07 -5.22
CA GLY A 134 8.03 -5.56 -6.53
C GLY A 134 9.25 -6.49 -6.48
N LYS A 135 9.97 -6.58 -5.36
CA LYS A 135 11.29 -7.22 -5.25
C LYS A 135 11.32 -8.69 -5.62
N SER A 136 10.23 -9.42 -5.39
CA SER A 136 10.12 -10.86 -5.70
C SER A 136 9.43 -11.15 -7.03
N GLY A 137 9.27 -10.15 -7.89
CA GLY A 137 8.78 -10.28 -9.25
C GLY A 137 7.26 -10.27 -9.39
N ALA A 138 6.82 -10.32 -10.64
CA ALA A 138 5.45 -10.11 -11.04
C ALA A 138 4.47 -11.13 -10.42
N GLU A 139 4.85 -12.40 -10.31
CA GLU A 139 3.95 -13.43 -9.78
C GLU A 139 3.67 -13.25 -8.27
N VAL A 140 4.67 -12.85 -7.49
CA VAL A 140 4.48 -12.52 -6.06
C VAL A 140 3.68 -11.24 -5.92
N TYR A 141 3.97 -10.23 -6.73
CA TYR A 141 3.23 -8.97 -6.77
C TYR A 141 1.73 -9.17 -7.00
N LYS A 142 1.35 -9.98 -8.00
CA LYS A 142 -0.07 -10.27 -8.28
C LYS A 142 -0.78 -10.93 -7.09
N LYS A 143 -0.07 -11.78 -6.35
CA LYS A 143 -0.61 -12.40 -5.12
C LYS A 143 -0.76 -11.39 -3.99
N LEU A 144 0.21 -10.47 -3.80
CA LEU A 144 0.10 -9.36 -2.84
C LEU A 144 -1.10 -8.46 -3.18
N TRP A 145 -1.28 -8.14 -4.47
CA TRP A 145 -2.44 -7.36 -4.91
C TRP A 145 -3.76 -8.04 -4.58
N LYS A 146 -3.88 -9.33 -4.92
CA LYS A 146 -5.08 -10.10 -4.61
C LYS A 146 -5.32 -10.19 -3.10
N GLN A 147 -4.29 -10.43 -2.31
CA GLN A 147 -4.37 -10.46 -0.84
C GLN A 147 -4.93 -9.14 -0.30
N LEU A 148 -4.37 -8.01 -0.72
CA LEU A 148 -4.86 -6.68 -0.32
C LEU A 148 -6.31 -6.46 -0.73
N TYR A 149 -6.63 -6.75 -2.00
CA TYR A 149 -7.97 -6.56 -2.55
C TYR A 149 -9.02 -7.37 -1.78
N THR A 150 -8.80 -8.68 -1.62
CA THR A 150 -9.77 -9.55 -0.92
C THR A 150 -9.89 -9.18 0.55
N THR A 151 -8.79 -8.88 1.23
CA THR A 151 -8.82 -8.50 2.64
C THR A 151 -9.58 -7.19 2.86
N LEU A 152 -9.31 -6.14 2.08
CA LEU A 152 -10.04 -4.87 2.23
C LEU A 152 -11.52 -5.00 1.85
N THR A 153 -11.84 -5.72 0.77
CA THR A 153 -13.23 -5.79 0.28
C THR A 153 -14.07 -6.82 1.02
N GLU A 154 -13.56 -8.01 1.28
CA GLU A 154 -14.34 -9.12 1.82
C GLU A 154 -14.28 -9.19 3.36
N GLU A 155 -13.11 -8.89 3.96
CA GLU A 155 -12.97 -8.98 5.42
C GLU A 155 -13.33 -7.65 6.11
N TYR A 156 -12.87 -6.51 5.55
CA TYR A 156 -13.11 -5.19 6.15
C TYR A 156 -14.30 -4.42 5.53
N GLY A 157 -14.93 -4.94 4.47
CA GLY A 157 -16.12 -4.35 3.87
C GLY A 157 -15.88 -2.96 3.27
N ILE A 158 -14.69 -2.73 2.71
CA ILE A 158 -14.33 -1.46 2.07
C ILE A 158 -14.78 -1.50 0.61
N HIS A 159 -15.76 -0.68 0.25
CA HIS A 159 -16.39 -0.70 -1.08
C HIS A 159 -16.36 0.64 -1.81
N ASN A 160 -15.68 1.65 -1.24
CA ASN A 160 -15.53 2.99 -1.83
C ASN A 160 -14.25 3.16 -2.64
N LEU A 161 -13.48 2.08 -2.87
CA LEU A 161 -12.22 2.12 -3.59
C LEU A 161 -12.42 1.80 -5.08
N ILE A 162 -11.94 2.71 -5.93
CA ILE A 162 -11.73 2.51 -7.36
C ILE A 162 -10.28 2.08 -7.52
N TRP A 163 -10.03 0.81 -7.80
CA TRP A 163 -8.71 0.22 -7.82
C TRP A 163 -7.96 0.64 -9.08
N GLU A 164 -6.79 1.23 -8.91
CA GLU A 164 -5.92 1.68 -9.99
C GLU A 164 -4.61 0.89 -9.98
N TYR A 165 -4.35 0.15 -11.06
CA TYR A 165 -3.04 -0.43 -11.35
C TYR A 165 -2.16 0.60 -12.04
N ASN A 166 -0.98 0.86 -11.48
CA ASN A 166 -0.03 1.83 -12.01
C ASN A 166 1.11 1.13 -12.76
N SER A 167 1.19 1.38 -14.07
CA SER A 167 2.16 0.81 -15.00
C SER A 167 2.99 1.91 -15.66
N TYR A 168 4.21 1.55 -16.08
CA TYR A 168 5.10 2.41 -16.89
C TYR A 168 5.01 2.17 -18.40
N ASP A 169 4.11 1.28 -18.84
CA ASP A 169 3.96 0.93 -20.27
C ASP A 169 5.23 0.33 -20.91
N TYR A 170 5.98 -0.46 -20.15
CA TYR A 170 7.07 -1.25 -20.68
C TYR A 170 6.55 -2.53 -21.35
N SER A 171 7.35 -3.17 -22.19
CA SER A 171 7.00 -4.45 -22.82
C SER A 171 6.72 -5.58 -21.79
N THR A 172 7.21 -5.44 -20.58
CA THR A 172 7.00 -6.36 -19.46
C THR A 172 5.78 -6.01 -18.60
N SER A 173 5.21 -4.81 -18.75
CA SER A 173 4.08 -4.35 -17.92
C SER A 173 2.86 -5.27 -17.92
N PRO A 174 2.44 -5.90 -19.05
CA PRO A 174 1.31 -6.82 -19.04
C PRO A 174 1.48 -8.02 -18.11
N GLN A 175 2.72 -8.41 -17.80
CA GLN A 175 3.01 -9.55 -16.92
C GLN A 175 2.83 -9.20 -15.44
N TRP A 176 2.85 -7.91 -15.12
CA TRP A 176 2.62 -7.40 -13.76
C TRP A 176 1.15 -7.11 -13.47
N TYR A 177 0.30 -7.07 -14.48
CA TYR A 177 -1.13 -6.77 -14.28
C TYR A 177 -1.78 -7.83 -13.38
N PRO A 178 -2.38 -7.41 -12.23
CA PRO A 178 -2.90 -8.31 -11.20
C PRO A 178 -4.20 -9.02 -11.58
#